data_65c6cd4b9b97fded0c1d52b76fde60b8
#
_entry.id   65c6cd4b9b97fded0c1d52b76fde60b8
#
_cell.length_a   1.000
_cell.length_b   1.000
_cell.length_c   1.000
_cell.angle_alpha   90.00
_cell.angle_beta   90.00
_cell.angle_gamma   90.00
#
_symmetry.space_group_name_H-M   'P 1'
#
loop_
_entity.id
_entity.type
_entity.pdbx_description
1 polymer ?
#
loop_
_entity_poly.entity_id
_entity_poly.type
_entity_poly.pdbx_seq_one_letter_code
_entity_poly.pdbx_strand_id
1 'polypeptide(L)'
;MSTLTRLLLVAGLAAGVVGGLSFALPRAAFAEEADAFYKQGIAYKQEGKADEAIDAFEHAVAANPRHYMAWAALGNLYKTSRKDLPKAVAAYEHAVEGLKKDKVVWANLGMAYYRNNQVDLALKALVTASTIDPNDGEIRGNLGAVRRQKGDLPGAIADLEAATRLKPDDAQFANNLGVAYRFAKREDDAIKAFQKAIALAPNDASFHFNLAVAYRRQTEKNPDIIPKAIAEYETATTLEPGNAEGWFDLGFMYKQDHQNDKAIAAFNKYLELNRGKDSGGQKRVEDEIGAMGGTPVTDKKPGKSPAKKTAPKK
;
A
#
# COMPACT_ATOMS: atom_id res chain seq x y z
N MET A 1 4.31 32.13 13.81
CA MET A 1 3.66 31.70 15.05
C MET A 1 2.48 30.87 14.64
N SER A 2 2.49 29.57 15.02
CA SER A 2 1.49 28.60 14.60
C SER A 2 0.12 28.91 15.24
N THR A 3 -0.95 28.46 14.58
CA THR A 3 -2.34 28.58 15.05
C THR A 3 -2.54 28.01 16.46
N LEU A 4 -1.74 27.03 16.87
CA LEU A 4 -1.74 26.49 18.24
C LEU A 4 -1.36 27.54 19.31
N THR A 5 -0.44 28.45 18.99
CA THR A 5 -0.01 29.51 19.94
C THR A 5 -1.07 30.60 20.11
N ARG A 6 -1.94 30.79 19.11
CA ARG A 6 -3.06 31.75 19.21
C ARG A 6 -4.26 31.20 20.00
N LEU A 7 -4.50 29.88 19.96
CA LEU A 7 -5.59 29.23 20.71
C LEU A 7 -5.32 29.25 22.24
N LEU A 8 -4.07 29.12 22.67
CA LEU A 8 -3.67 29.21 24.06
C LEU A 8 -3.83 30.64 24.62
N LEU A 9 -3.79 31.67 23.78
CA LEU A 9 -4.00 33.09 24.22
C LEU A 9 -5.47 33.43 24.36
N VAL A 10 -6.40 32.81 23.66
CA VAL A 10 -7.84 33.05 23.78
C VAL A 10 -8.40 32.36 25.01
N ALA A 11 -7.88 31.19 25.41
CA ALA A 11 -8.25 30.54 26.67
C ALA A 11 -7.71 31.27 27.91
N GLY A 12 -6.68 32.12 27.76
CA GLY A 12 -6.07 32.90 28.87
C GLY A 12 -6.73 34.24 29.18
N LEU A 13 -7.61 34.73 28.32
CA LEU A 13 -8.23 36.08 28.48
C LEU A 13 -9.64 36.07 29.08
N ALA A 14 -10.20 34.92 29.41
CA ALA A 14 -11.48 34.78 30.11
C ALA A 14 -11.33 34.70 31.64
N ALA A 15 -10.12 34.84 32.20
CA ALA A 15 -9.90 34.98 33.63
C ALA A 15 -9.82 36.46 34.03
N GLY A 16 -10.93 37.15 33.92
CA GLY A 16 -11.11 38.48 34.56
C GLY A 16 -11.11 38.31 36.05
N VAL A 17 -10.03 38.71 36.70
CA VAL A 17 -9.95 38.84 38.17
C VAL A 17 -10.86 40.00 38.62
N VAL A 18 -12.06 39.66 39.03
CA VAL A 18 -12.86 40.49 39.95
C VAL A 18 -13.35 39.54 41.04
N GLY A 19 -12.69 39.63 42.19
CA GLY A 19 -13.18 39.09 43.46
C GLY A 19 -13.39 37.58 43.53
N GLY A 20 -12.34 36.81 43.80
CA GLY A 20 -12.41 35.55 44.56
C GLY A 20 -13.26 34.37 44.09
N LEU A 21 -13.83 34.39 42.89
CA LEU A 21 -14.60 33.28 42.30
C LEU A 21 -13.97 32.88 40.96
N SER A 22 -13.11 31.87 40.99
CA SER A 22 -12.74 31.13 39.75
C SER A 22 -13.99 30.43 39.20
N PHE A 23 -14.65 31.02 38.20
CA PHE A 23 -15.64 30.30 37.39
C PHE A 23 -14.90 29.33 36.51
N ALA A 24 -14.58 28.16 37.04
CA ALA A 24 -14.31 27.00 36.18
C ALA A 24 -15.62 26.72 35.45
N LEU A 25 -15.67 26.94 34.14
CA LEU A 25 -16.80 26.47 33.32
C LEU A 25 -17.05 25.00 33.67
N PRO A 26 -18.31 24.60 33.93
CA PRO A 26 -18.60 23.25 34.32
C PRO A 26 -18.11 22.30 33.22
N ARG A 27 -17.47 21.21 33.61
CA ARG A 27 -16.91 20.16 32.71
C ARG A 27 -17.91 19.70 31.65
N ALA A 28 -19.22 19.86 31.93
CA ALA A 28 -20.31 19.60 31.00
C ALA A 28 -20.32 20.54 29.80
N ALA A 29 -19.99 21.82 29.95
CA ALA A 29 -19.99 22.80 28.85
C ALA A 29 -18.90 22.47 27.78
N PHE A 30 -17.71 22.07 28.23
CA PHE A 30 -16.65 21.62 27.33
C PHE A 30 -16.99 20.32 26.62
N ALA A 31 -17.75 19.40 27.23
CA ALA A 31 -18.20 18.18 26.60
C ALA A 31 -19.25 18.49 25.50
N GLU A 32 -20.21 19.39 25.76
CA GLU A 32 -21.19 19.82 24.76
C GLU A 32 -20.54 20.55 23.58
N GLU A 33 -19.55 21.41 23.84
CA GLU A 33 -18.76 22.09 22.81
C GLU A 33 -17.99 21.07 21.93
N ALA A 34 -17.33 20.09 22.56
CA ALA A 34 -16.64 19.03 21.85
C ALA A 34 -17.58 18.20 20.96
N ASP A 35 -18.77 17.85 21.45
CA ASP A 35 -19.79 17.14 20.69
C ASP A 35 -20.32 17.97 19.52
N ALA A 36 -20.47 19.30 19.69
CA ALA A 36 -20.87 20.20 18.60
C ALA A 36 -19.82 20.21 17.46
N PHE A 37 -18.55 20.39 17.80
CA PHE A 37 -17.45 20.33 16.83
C PHE A 37 -17.35 18.94 16.16
N TYR A 38 -17.53 17.86 16.91
CA TYR A 38 -17.55 16.52 16.35
C TYR A 38 -18.66 16.34 15.30
N LYS A 39 -19.89 16.78 15.61
CA LYS A 39 -21.02 16.75 14.66
C LYS A 39 -20.73 17.57 13.40
N GLN A 40 -20.13 18.75 13.57
CA GLN A 40 -19.70 19.60 12.46
C GLN A 40 -18.64 18.90 11.59
N GLY A 41 -17.65 18.26 12.22
CA GLY A 41 -16.64 17.47 11.50
C GLY A 41 -17.24 16.31 10.71
N ILE A 42 -18.25 15.63 11.26
CA ILE A 42 -18.99 14.58 10.52
C ILE A 42 -19.72 15.18 9.31
N ALA A 43 -20.35 16.33 9.44
CA ALA A 43 -21.04 17.01 8.33
C ALA A 43 -20.04 17.38 7.22
N TYR A 44 -18.93 18.00 7.55
CA TYR A 44 -17.88 18.33 6.56
C TYR A 44 -17.31 17.09 5.87
N LYS A 45 -17.11 16.00 6.62
CA LYS A 45 -16.67 14.72 6.04
C LYS A 45 -17.67 14.18 5.02
N GLN A 46 -18.99 14.28 5.29
CA GLN A 46 -20.06 13.87 4.37
C GLN A 46 -20.09 14.73 3.10
N GLU A 47 -19.76 16.01 3.22
CA GLU A 47 -19.63 16.96 2.11
C GLU A 47 -18.32 16.80 1.31
N GLY A 48 -17.41 15.89 1.73
CA GLY A 48 -16.10 15.70 1.12
C GLY A 48 -15.07 16.79 1.46
N LYS A 49 -15.38 17.67 2.40
CA LYS A 49 -14.53 18.77 2.88
C LYS A 49 -13.59 18.25 3.96
N ALA A 50 -12.49 17.61 3.51
CA ALA A 50 -11.60 16.87 4.40
C ALA A 50 -10.82 17.79 5.35
N ASP A 51 -10.41 18.98 4.90
CA ASP A 51 -9.61 19.90 5.69
C ASP A 51 -10.47 20.55 6.78
N GLU A 52 -11.67 20.99 6.44
CA GLU A 52 -12.63 21.53 7.40
C GLU A 52 -13.08 20.47 8.42
N ALA A 53 -13.20 19.21 7.99
CA ALA A 53 -13.50 18.12 8.91
C ALA A 53 -12.34 17.88 9.90
N ILE A 54 -11.08 17.94 9.46
CA ILE A 54 -9.91 17.83 10.33
C ILE A 54 -9.93 18.96 11.37
N ASP A 55 -10.10 20.21 10.92
CA ASP A 55 -10.12 21.38 11.81
C ASP A 55 -11.23 21.23 12.87
N ALA A 56 -12.42 20.81 12.47
CA ALA A 56 -13.53 20.60 13.40
C ALA A 56 -13.25 19.49 14.42
N PHE A 57 -12.66 18.36 13.99
CA PHE A 57 -12.29 17.29 14.92
C PHE A 57 -11.11 17.69 15.82
N GLU A 58 -10.15 18.49 15.35
CA GLU A 58 -9.08 19.04 16.19
C GLU A 58 -9.66 19.96 17.28
N HIS A 59 -10.67 20.79 16.97
CA HIS A 59 -11.39 21.58 17.97
C HIS A 59 -12.14 20.68 18.97
N ALA A 60 -12.77 19.59 18.50
CA ALA A 60 -13.46 18.66 19.38
C ALA A 60 -12.51 18.03 20.41
N VAL A 61 -11.32 17.58 19.99
CA VAL A 61 -10.35 16.96 20.91
C VAL A 61 -9.61 18.00 21.77
N ALA A 62 -9.51 19.25 21.31
CA ALA A 62 -8.99 20.34 22.10
C ALA A 62 -9.98 20.72 23.24
N ALA A 63 -11.29 20.78 22.97
CA ALA A 63 -12.32 21.02 23.96
C ALA A 63 -12.47 19.83 24.93
N ASN A 64 -12.38 18.61 24.43
CA ASN A 64 -12.41 17.40 25.24
C ASN A 64 -11.38 16.36 24.74
N PRO A 65 -10.19 16.26 25.37
CA PRO A 65 -9.17 15.28 25.01
C PRO A 65 -9.62 13.81 25.12
N ARG A 66 -10.73 13.53 25.81
CA ARG A 66 -11.34 12.20 25.91
C ARG A 66 -12.44 11.96 24.89
N HIS A 67 -12.57 12.80 23.88
CA HIS A 67 -13.50 12.57 22.79
C HIS A 67 -12.91 11.53 21.80
N TYR A 68 -12.86 10.27 22.22
CA TYR A 68 -12.16 9.18 21.51
C TYR A 68 -12.69 8.93 20.10
N MET A 69 -13.98 9.22 19.84
CA MET A 69 -14.55 9.12 18.49
C MET A 69 -13.99 10.20 17.55
N ALA A 70 -13.72 11.42 18.05
CA ALA A 70 -13.08 12.46 17.26
C ALA A 70 -11.62 12.08 16.95
N TRP A 71 -10.89 11.52 17.91
CA TRP A 71 -9.56 10.97 17.67
C TRP A 71 -9.56 9.87 16.59
N ALA A 72 -10.52 8.94 16.63
CA ALA A 72 -10.65 7.92 15.60
C ALA A 72 -10.95 8.50 14.21
N ALA A 73 -11.79 9.56 14.15
CA ALA A 73 -12.09 10.28 12.92
C ALA A 73 -10.87 11.01 12.36
N LEU A 74 -10.09 11.68 13.22
CA LEU A 74 -8.80 12.31 12.84
C LEU A 74 -7.82 11.27 12.29
N GLY A 75 -7.66 10.13 12.96
CA GLY A 75 -6.81 9.04 12.47
C GLY A 75 -7.16 8.61 11.06
N ASN A 76 -8.46 8.46 10.76
CA ASN A 76 -8.93 8.14 9.42
C ASN A 76 -8.59 9.21 8.39
N LEU A 77 -8.83 10.48 8.70
CA LEU A 77 -8.58 11.60 7.78
C LEU A 77 -7.09 11.84 7.55
N TYR A 78 -6.26 11.79 8.58
CA TYR A 78 -4.80 11.86 8.41
C TYR A 78 -4.27 10.73 7.53
N LYS A 79 -4.78 9.50 7.72
CA LYS A 79 -4.40 8.34 6.90
C LYS A 79 -4.80 8.49 5.43
N THR A 80 -6.02 8.98 5.15
CA THR A 80 -6.61 8.95 3.81
C THR A 80 -6.39 10.23 3.02
N SER A 81 -6.69 11.38 3.61
CA SER A 81 -6.70 12.67 2.93
C SER A 81 -5.33 13.36 2.96
N ARG A 82 -4.67 13.35 4.10
CA ARG A 82 -3.36 14.01 4.27
C ARG A 82 -2.18 13.07 4.01
N LYS A 83 -2.40 11.75 4.05
CA LYS A 83 -1.34 10.72 3.99
C LYS A 83 -0.24 10.93 5.06
N ASP A 84 -0.63 11.52 6.20
CA ASP A 84 0.23 11.80 7.36
C ASP A 84 0.13 10.62 8.33
N LEU A 85 0.95 9.60 8.10
CA LEU A 85 0.95 8.38 8.90
C LEU A 85 1.33 8.62 10.37
N PRO A 86 2.33 9.45 10.71
CA PRO A 86 2.64 9.75 12.11
C PRO A 86 1.46 10.35 12.87
N LYS A 87 0.76 11.33 12.29
CA LYS A 87 -0.44 11.91 12.92
C LYS A 87 -1.60 10.92 13.00
N ALA A 88 -1.77 10.07 11.97
CA ALA A 88 -2.78 9.01 11.99
C ALA A 88 -2.53 8.03 13.14
N VAL A 89 -1.28 7.60 13.35
CA VAL A 89 -0.88 6.73 14.47
C VAL A 89 -1.22 7.40 15.80
N ALA A 90 -0.74 8.62 16.04
CA ALA A 90 -0.99 9.33 17.31
C ALA A 90 -2.48 9.47 17.60
N ALA A 91 -3.29 9.81 16.59
CA ALA A 91 -4.73 9.95 16.76
C ALA A 91 -5.41 8.61 17.10
N TYR A 92 -5.01 7.50 16.45
CA TYR A 92 -5.56 6.19 16.80
C TYR A 92 -5.08 5.68 18.16
N GLU A 93 -3.84 6.00 18.60
CA GLU A 93 -3.35 5.69 19.93
C GLU A 93 -4.25 6.32 21.00
N HIS A 94 -4.59 7.61 20.85
CA HIS A 94 -5.56 8.26 21.73
C HIS A 94 -6.96 7.63 21.63
N ALA A 95 -7.41 7.26 20.43
CA ALA A 95 -8.73 6.66 20.26
C ALA A 95 -8.88 5.34 21.03
N VAL A 96 -7.87 4.46 20.99
CA VAL A 96 -7.93 3.15 21.67
C VAL A 96 -7.87 3.25 23.20
N GLU A 97 -7.46 4.36 23.79
CA GLU A 97 -7.50 4.58 25.25
C GLU A 97 -8.93 4.43 25.79
N GLY A 98 -9.93 4.89 25.04
CA GLY A 98 -11.35 4.80 25.42
C GLY A 98 -12.13 3.75 24.62
N LEU A 99 -11.77 3.54 23.37
CA LEU A 99 -12.45 2.58 22.48
C LEU A 99 -11.79 1.18 22.54
N LYS A 100 -11.51 0.70 23.75
CA LYS A 100 -10.73 -0.53 24.02
C LYS A 100 -11.33 -1.80 23.40
N LYS A 101 -12.65 -1.81 23.16
CA LYS A 101 -13.39 -2.96 22.60
C LYS A 101 -13.80 -2.73 21.15
N ASP A 102 -13.34 -1.67 20.52
CA ASP A 102 -13.64 -1.40 19.10
C ASP A 102 -12.58 -2.05 18.21
N LYS A 103 -12.94 -3.19 17.59
CA LYS A 103 -12.06 -3.92 16.68
C LYS A 103 -11.58 -3.09 15.50
N VAL A 104 -12.44 -2.16 14.99
CA VAL A 104 -12.13 -1.35 13.80
C VAL A 104 -11.05 -0.33 14.12
N VAL A 105 -11.11 0.31 15.28
CA VAL A 105 -10.10 1.28 15.70
C VAL A 105 -8.76 0.58 15.93
N TRP A 106 -8.75 -0.58 16.58
CA TRP A 106 -7.54 -1.39 16.76
C TRP A 106 -6.95 -1.87 15.44
N ALA A 107 -7.79 -2.32 14.49
CA ALA A 107 -7.33 -2.72 13.16
C ALA A 107 -6.74 -1.55 12.37
N ASN A 108 -7.39 -0.38 12.43
CA ASN A 108 -6.89 0.83 11.79
C ASN A 108 -5.55 1.30 12.40
N LEU A 109 -5.41 1.25 13.74
CA LEU A 109 -4.14 1.52 14.41
C LEU A 109 -3.06 0.57 13.95
N GLY A 110 -3.37 -0.74 13.90
CA GLY A 110 -2.44 -1.76 13.42
C GLY A 110 -1.97 -1.50 11.99
N MET A 111 -2.89 -1.15 11.10
CA MET A 111 -2.53 -0.84 9.71
C MET A 111 -1.82 0.52 9.56
N ALA A 112 -2.08 1.49 10.44
CA ALA A 112 -1.32 2.74 10.49
C ALA A 112 0.13 2.48 10.93
N TYR A 113 0.35 1.69 11.98
CA TYR A 113 1.67 1.23 12.40
C TYR A 113 2.40 0.47 11.28
N TYR A 114 1.71 -0.46 10.61
CA TYR A 114 2.28 -1.24 9.51
C TYR A 114 2.81 -0.36 8.39
N ARG A 115 1.99 0.59 7.93
CA ARG A 115 2.38 1.56 6.89
C ARG A 115 3.47 2.51 7.33
N ASN A 116 3.57 2.78 8.65
CA ASN A 116 4.63 3.59 9.26
C ASN A 116 5.88 2.75 9.62
N ASN A 117 5.99 1.53 9.09
CA ASN A 117 7.10 0.58 9.31
C ASN A 117 7.32 0.15 10.77
N GLN A 118 6.29 0.24 11.60
CA GLN A 118 6.30 -0.14 13.02
C GLN A 118 5.68 -1.54 13.18
N VAL A 119 6.32 -2.56 12.59
CA VAL A 119 5.74 -3.90 12.40
C VAL A 119 5.36 -4.59 13.71
N ASP A 120 6.16 -4.44 14.77
CA ASP A 120 5.86 -5.05 16.07
C ASP A 120 4.62 -4.45 16.76
N LEU A 121 4.45 -3.14 16.65
CA LEU A 121 3.26 -2.45 17.16
C LEU A 121 2.03 -2.80 16.32
N ALA A 122 2.19 -2.89 15.01
CA ALA A 122 1.14 -3.35 14.09
C ALA A 122 0.63 -4.75 14.48
N LEU A 123 1.55 -5.67 14.73
CA LEU A 123 1.20 -7.03 15.15
C LEU A 123 0.40 -7.02 16.45
N LYS A 124 0.86 -6.28 17.47
CA LYS A 124 0.15 -6.19 18.77
C LYS A 124 -1.27 -5.63 18.60
N ALA A 125 -1.43 -4.55 17.85
CA ALA A 125 -2.73 -3.91 17.63
C ALA A 125 -3.70 -4.83 16.86
N LEU A 126 -3.22 -5.51 15.80
CA LEU A 126 -4.04 -6.44 15.01
C LEU A 126 -4.39 -7.72 15.79
N VAL A 127 -3.49 -8.24 16.64
CA VAL A 127 -3.81 -9.33 17.56
C VAL A 127 -4.92 -8.92 18.53
N THR A 128 -4.86 -7.69 19.06
CA THR A 128 -5.94 -7.15 19.91
C THR A 128 -7.26 -7.09 19.13
N ALA A 129 -7.25 -6.55 17.91
CA ALA A 129 -8.45 -6.51 17.05
C ALA A 129 -9.02 -7.92 16.79
N SER A 130 -8.16 -8.88 16.46
CA SER A 130 -8.53 -10.29 16.21
C SER A 130 -9.03 -11.01 17.46
N THR A 131 -8.60 -10.59 18.66
CA THR A 131 -9.11 -11.13 19.92
C THR A 131 -10.52 -10.61 20.20
N ILE A 132 -10.83 -9.37 19.81
CA ILE A 132 -12.17 -8.78 19.94
C ILE A 132 -13.15 -9.46 18.98
N ASP A 133 -12.74 -9.70 17.74
CA ASP A 133 -13.53 -10.43 16.74
C ASP A 133 -12.64 -11.42 15.95
N PRO A 134 -12.60 -12.69 16.34
CA PRO A 134 -11.82 -13.71 15.66
C PRO A 134 -12.32 -14.07 14.26
N ASN A 135 -13.56 -13.73 13.94
CA ASN A 135 -14.21 -14.09 12.68
C ASN A 135 -14.26 -12.93 11.67
N ASP A 136 -13.49 -11.87 11.89
CA ASP A 136 -13.35 -10.79 10.93
C ASP A 136 -12.27 -11.10 9.89
N GLY A 137 -12.70 -11.34 8.64
CA GLY A 137 -11.80 -11.69 7.52
C GLY A 137 -10.79 -10.59 7.18
N GLU A 138 -11.17 -9.30 7.31
CA GLU A 138 -10.25 -8.17 7.07
C GLU A 138 -9.14 -8.14 8.12
N ILE A 139 -9.48 -8.31 9.38
CA ILE A 139 -8.51 -8.33 10.48
C ILE A 139 -7.56 -9.51 10.30
N ARG A 140 -8.09 -10.71 9.95
CA ARG A 140 -7.28 -11.88 9.65
C ARG A 140 -6.34 -11.65 8.47
N GLY A 141 -6.84 -11.09 7.38
CA GLY A 141 -6.02 -10.76 6.20
C GLY A 141 -4.90 -9.77 6.51
N ASN A 142 -5.21 -8.70 7.24
CA ASN A 142 -4.23 -7.72 7.69
C ASN A 142 -3.18 -8.34 8.62
N LEU A 143 -3.61 -9.19 9.57
CA LEU A 143 -2.71 -9.88 10.48
C LEU A 143 -1.75 -10.82 9.73
N GLY A 144 -2.27 -11.57 8.76
CA GLY A 144 -1.46 -12.41 7.88
C GLY A 144 -0.42 -11.64 7.09
N ALA A 145 -0.78 -10.48 6.55
CA ALA A 145 0.18 -9.61 5.83
C ALA A 145 1.31 -9.11 6.75
N VAL A 146 0.98 -8.67 7.97
CA VAL A 146 1.96 -8.22 8.96
C VAL A 146 2.86 -9.34 9.43
N ARG A 147 2.31 -10.54 9.72
CA ARG A 147 3.10 -11.72 10.09
C ARG A 147 4.06 -12.15 9.00
N ARG A 148 3.62 -12.12 7.74
CA ARG A 148 4.51 -12.40 6.59
C ARG A 148 5.68 -11.42 6.54
N GLN A 149 5.46 -10.13 6.73
CA GLN A 149 6.55 -9.15 6.76
C GLN A 149 7.51 -9.40 7.93
N LYS A 150 7.00 -9.87 9.06
CA LYS A 150 7.82 -10.24 10.22
C LYS A 150 8.58 -11.57 10.02
N GLY A 151 8.28 -12.33 8.97
CA GLY A 151 8.88 -13.66 8.72
C GLY A 151 8.17 -14.83 9.41
N ASP A 152 7.07 -14.57 10.14
CA ASP A 152 6.20 -15.63 10.70
C ASP A 152 5.31 -16.20 9.59
N LEU A 153 5.91 -17.01 8.70
CA LEU A 153 5.20 -17.59 7.57
C LEU A 153 4.10 -18.59 7.98
N PRO A 154 4.31 -19.46 8.99
CA PRO A 154 3.23 -20.35 9.45
C PRO A 154 2.01 -19.59 9.97
N GLY A 155 2.23 -18.57 10.81
CA GLY A 155 1.16 -17.72 11.32
C GLY A 155 0.47 -16.91 10.22
N ALA A 156 1.25 -16.38 9.26
CA ALA A 156 0.72 -15.66 8.11
C ALA A 156 -0.20 -16.52 7.25
N ILE A 157 0.21 -17.75 6.94
CA ILE A 157 -0.59 -18.71 6.17
C ILE A 157 -1.89 -19.03 6.91
N ALA A 158 -1.82 -19.35 8.20
CA ALA A 158 -3.01 -19.68 9.00
C ALA A 158 -4.04 -18.52 9.01
N ASP A 159 -3.59 -17.28 9.18
CA ASP A 159 -4.49 -16.13 9.18
C ASP A 159 -5.04 -15.83 7.77
N LEU A 160 -4.24 -15.97 6.70
CA LEU A 160 -4.71 -15.78 5.33
C LEU A 160 -5.65 -16.89 4.86
N GLU A 161 -5.43 -18.14 5.27
CA GLU A 161 -6.39 -19.24 5.07
C GLU A 161 -7.72 -18.95 5.77
N ALA A 162 -7.68 -18.41 6.99
CA ALA A 162 -8.89 -17.99 7.70
C ALA A 162 -9.57 -16.82 6.97
N ALA A 163 -8.83 -15.82 6.52
CA ALA A 163 -9.35 -14.68 5.75
C ALA A 163 -10.05 -15.13 4.46
N THR A 164 -9.40 -16.00 3.67
CA THR A 164 -9.97 -16.52 2.42
C THR A 164 -11.18 -17.44 2.64
N ARG A 165 -11.31 -18.05 3.81
CA ARG A 165 -12.50 -18.84 4.20
C ARG A 165 -13.65 -17.93 4.64
N LEU A 166 -13.36 -16.85 5.38
CA LEU A 166 -14.34 -15.88 5.87
C LEU A 166 -14.85 -14.96 4.76
N LYS A 167 -13.99 -14.63 3.77
CA LYS A 167 -14.30 -13.82 2.61
C LYS A 167 -13.81 -14.52 1.33
N PRO A 168 -14.56 -15.52 0.84
CA PRO A 168 -14.13 -16.36 -0.28
C PRO A 168 -14.04 -15.64 -1.62
N ASP A 169 -14.73 -14.51 -1.75
CA ASP A 169 -14.80 -13.70 -2.97
C ASP A 169 -13.77 -12.55 -2.99
N ASP A 170 -12.94 -12.44 -1.96
CA ASP A 170 -11.86 -11.45 -1.91
C ASP A 170 -10.62 -11.97 -2.63
N ALA A 171 -10.40 -11.45 -3.84
CA ALA A 171 -9.25 -11.81 -4.68
C ALA A 171 -7.91 -11.45 -4.02
N GLN A 172 -7.87 -10.35 -3.26
CA GLN A 172 -6.65 -9.88 -2.62
C GLN A 172 -6.19 -10.83 -1.52
N PHE A 173 -7.11 -11.43 -0.74
CA PHE A 173 -6.74 -12.42 0.26
C PHE A 173 -6.22 -13.70 -0.39
N ALA A 174 -6.82 -14.14 -1.50
CA ALA A 174 -6.30 -15.27 -2.26
C ALA A 174 -4.89 -15.00 -2.80
N ASN A 175 -4.65 -13.82 -3.36
CA ASN A 175 -3.33 -13.41 -3.81
C ASN A 175 -2.32 -13.33 -2.65
N ASN A 176 -2.68 -12.71 -1.53
CA ASN A 176 -1.80 -12.61 -0.36
C ASN A 176 -1.44 -13.98 0.21
N LEU A 177 -2.37 -14.93 0.19
CA LEU A 177 -2.14 -16.32 0.57
C LEU A 177 -1.14 -17.00 -0.38
N GLY A 178 -1.29 -16.80 -1.70
CA GLY A 178 -0.34 -17.28 -2.69
C GLY A 178 1.07 -16.74 -2.47
N VAL A 179 1.18 -15.44 -2.16
CA VAL A 179 2.47 -14.83 -1.79
C VAL A 179 3.05 -15.47 -0.53
N ALA A 180 2.25 -15.71 0.50
CA ALA A 180 2.72 -16.36 1.75
C ALA A 180 3.19 -17.79 1.50
N TYR A 181 2.47 -18.59 0.70
CA TYR A 181 2.88 -19.92 0.29
C TYR A 181 4.19 -19.90 -0.51
N ARG A 182 4.36 -18.96 -1.45
CA ARG A 182 5.59 -18.80 -2.22
C ARG A 182 6.81 -18.51 -1.33
N PHE A 183 6.67 -17.64 -0.33
CA PHE A 183 7.73 -17.40 0.66
C PHE A 183 8.02 -18.65 1.52
N ALA A 184 7.00 -19.45 1.80
CA ALA A 184 7.14 -20.73 2.49
C ALA A 184 7.66 -21.87 1.58
N LYS A 185 7.98 -21.60 0.30
CA LYS A 185 8.43 -22.57 -0.74
C LYS A 185 7.37 -23.67 -1.01
N ARG A 186 6.11 -23.34 -0.82
CA ARG A 186 4.95 -24.20 -1.13
C ARG A 186 4.40 -23.79 -2.49
N GLU A 187 5.17 -24.02 -3.55
CA GLU A 187 4.90 -23.47 -4.89
C GLU A 187 3.55 -23.94 -5.48
N ASP A 188 3.17 -25.22 -5.29
CA ASP A 188 1.90 -25.74 -5.83
C ASP A 188 0.68 -25.09 -5.15
N ASP A 189 0.78 -24.84 -3.83
CA ASP A 189 -0.27 -24.15 -3.10
C ASP A 189 -0.35 -22.68 -3.50
N ALA A 190 0.81 -22.05 -3.76
CA ALA A 190 0.88 -20.68 -4.25
C ALA A 190 0.20 -20.53 -5.61
N ILE A 191 0.48 -21.45 -6.56
CA ILE A 191 -0.15 -21.47 -7.89
C ILE A 191 -1.68 -21.55 -7.76
N LYS A 192 -2.20 -22.47 -6.95
CA LYS A 192 -3.66 -22.61 -6.73
C LYS A 192 -4.27 -21.34 -6.17
N ALA A 193 -3.59 -20.71 -5.21
CA ALA A 193 -4.09 -19.47 -4.59
C ALA A 193 -4.09 -18.29 -5.59
N PHE A 194 -3.04 -18.15 -6.42
CA PHE A 194 -3.00 -17.13 -7.47
C PHE A 194 -4.03 -17.38 -8.57
N GLN A 195 -4.23 -18.63 -8.98
CA GLN A 195 -5.31 -18.99 -9.92
C GLN A 195 -6.70 -18.62 -9.38
N LYS A 196 -6.92 -18.83 -8.08
CA LYS A 196 -8.17 -18.38 -7.43
C LYS A 196 -8.29 -16.86 -7.46
N ALA A 197 -7.22 -16.11 -7.19
CA ALA A 197 -7.23 -14.63 -7.26
C ALA A 197 -7.57 -14.14 -8.67
N ILE A 198 -6.96 -14.72 -9.70
CA ILE A 198 -7.23 -14.41 -11.12
C ILE A 198 -8.68 -14.76 -11.50
N ALA A 199 -9.22 -15.89 -11.05
CA ALA A 199 -10.61 -16.26 -11.31
C ALA A 199 -11.61 -15.23 -10.72
N LEU A 200 -11.28 -14.60 -9.60
CA LEU A 200 -12.07 -13.56 -8.95
C LEU A 200 -11.88 -12.17 -9.58
N ALA A 201 -10.67 -11.85 -10.03
CA ALA A 201 -10.34 -10.56 -10.63
C ALA A 201 -9.36 -10.74 -11.82
N PRO A 202 -9.87 -11.12 -13.00
CA PRO A 202 -9.03 -11.51 -14.15
C PRO A 202 -8.27 -10.36 -14.80
N ASN A 203 -8.58 -9.11 -14.47
CA ASN A 203 -7.93 -7.94 -15.04
C ASN A 203 -6.91 -7.28 -14.08
N ASP A 204 -6.53 -7.95 -12.99
CA ASP A 204 -5.48 -7.45 -12.09
C ASP A 204 -4.12 -7.98 -12.55
N ALA A 205 -3.30 -7.08 -13.11
CA ALA A 205 -1.97 -7.41 -13.63
C ALA A 205 -1.06 -8.05 -12.58
N SER A 206 -1.20 -7.67 -11.31
CA SER A 206 -0.35 -8.15 -10.22
C SER A 206 -0.58 -9.63 -9.91
N PHE A 207 -1.80 -10.12 -10.11
CA PHE A 207 -2.11 -11.54 -9.88
C PHE A 207 -1.50 -12.43 -10.96
N HIS A 208 -1.59 -12.01 -12.22
CA HIS A 208 -0.93 -12.67 -13.34
C HIS A 208 0.59 -12.66 -13.18
N PHE A 209 1.15 -11.52 -12.79
CA PHE A 209 2.59 -11.41 -12.51
C PHE A 209 3.02 -12.38 -11.39
N ASN A 210 2.28 -12.44 -10.29
CA ASN A 210 2.60 -13.35 -9.18
C ASN A 210 2.50 -14.82 -9.58
N LEU A 211 1.50 -15.19 -10.40
CA LEU A 211 1.37 -16.55 -10.93
C LEU A 211 2.52 -16.89 -11.89
N ALA A 212 2.89 -15.94 -12.77
CA ALA A 212 4.04 -16.11 -13.67
C ALA A 212 5.35 -16.34 -12.90
N VAL A 213 5.59 -15.55 -11.83
CA VAL A 213 6.75 -15.74 -10.93
C VAL A 213 6.71 -17.13 -10.27
N ALA A 214 5.54 -17.61 -9.85
CA ALA A 214 5.42 -18.95 -9.25
C ALA A 214 5.74 -20.06 -10.27
N TYR A 215 5.25 -19.94 -11.52
CA TYR A 215 5.61 -20.85 -12.60
C TYR A 215 7.10 -20.79 -12.92
N ARG A 216 7.68 -19.59 -13.07
CA ARG A 216 9.11 -19.41 -13.36
C ARG A 216 10.02 -20.12 -12.35
N ARG A 217 9.64 -20.14 -11.07
CA ARG A 217 10.41 -20.83 -10.01
C ARG A 217 10.42 -22.36 -10.15
N GLN A 218 9.51 -22.92 -10.93
CA GLN A 218 9.42 -24.35 -11.20
C GLN A 218 10.10 -24.77 -12.51
N THR A 219 10.50 -23.82 -13.38
CA THR A 219 11.02 -24.12 -14.73
C THR A 219 12.29 -24.95 -14.72
N GLU A 220 13.14 -24.83 -13.71
CA GLU A 220 14.36 -25.65 -13.59
C GLU A 220 14.05 -27.15 -13.36
N LYS A 221 12.95 -27.44 -12.65
CA LYS A 221 12.52 -28.82 -12.35
C LYS A 221 11.54 -29.36 -13.37
N ASN A 222 10.79 -28.48 -14.00
CA ASN A 222 9.77 -28.81 -15.00
C ASN A 222 9.77 -27.78 -16.14
N PRO A 223 10.59 -28.00 -17.19
CA PRO A 223 10.63 -27.08 -18.34
C PRO A 223 9.29 -26.92 -19.08
N ASP A 224 8.41 -27.91 -19.05
CA ASP A 224 7.10 -27.89 -19.73
C ASP A 224 6.16 -26.78 -19.19
N ILE A 225 6.53 -26.15 -18.07
CA ILE A 225 5.76 -25.05 -17.47
C ILE A 225 6.15 -23.68 -18.06
N ILE A 226 7.25 -23.57 -18.82
CA ILE A 226 7.74 -22.31 -19.41
C ILE A 226 6.65 -21.60 -20.23
N PRO A 227 5.89 -22.25 -21.12
CA PRO A 227 4.83 -21.59 -21.87
C PRO A 227 3.73 -21.00 -20.97
N LYS A 228 3.44 -21.62 -19.83
CA LYS A 228 2.48 -21.07 -18.85
C LYS A 228 3.02 -19.82 -18.19
N ALA A 229 4.30 -19.81 -17.80
CA ALA A 229 4.92 -18.60 -17.25
C ALA A 229 4.91 -17.44 -18.25
N ILE A 230 5.23 -17.72 -19.51
CA ILE A 230 5.19 -16.74 -20.61
C ILE A 230 3.78 -16.17 -20.75
N ALA A 231 2.76 -17.00 -20.85
CA ALA A 231 1.38 -16.55 -21.05
C ALA A 231 0.90 -15.60 -19.92
N GLU A 232 1.26 -15.92 -18.67
CA GLU A 232 0.88 -15.08 -17.55
C GLU A 232 1.69 -13.78 -17.51
N TYR A 233 2.98 -13.77 -17.86
CA TYR A 233 3.75 -12.53 -18.01
C TYR A 233 3.27 -11.67 -19.18
N GLU A 234 2.90 -12.27 -20.32
CA GLU A 234 2.29 -11.55 -21.46
C GLU A 234 1.00 -10.85 -21.04
N THR A 235 0.15 -11.56 -20.27
CA THR A 235 -1.08 -10.98 -19.73
C THR A 235 -0.78 -9.83 -18.75
N ALA A 236 0.13 -10.04 -17.82
CA ALA A 236 0.51 -9.00 -16.84
C ALA A 236 1.06 -7.74 -17.51
N THR A 237 1.96 -7.91 -18.53
CA THR A 237 2.55 -6.77 -19.25
C THR A 237 1.57 -6.10 -20.20
N THR A 238 0.55 -6.81 -20.67
CA THR A 238 -0.54 -6.24 -21.46
C THR A 238 -1.47 -5.39 -20.61
N LEU A 239 -1.81 -5.87 -19.39
CA LEU A 239 -2.66 -5.15 -18.45
C LEU A 239 -1.94 -3.94 -17.83
N GLU A 240 -0.63 -4.07 -17.56
CA GLU A 240 0.20 -3.00 -16.99
C GLU A 240 1.49 -2.82 -17.81
N PRO A 241 1.42 -2.13 -18.97
CA PRO A 241 2.58 -1.97 -19.87
C PRO A 241 3.73 -1.16 -19.27
N GLY A 242 3.48 -0.41 -18.19
CA GLY A 242 4.47 0.39 -17.46
C GLY A 242 5.31 -0.41 -16.46
N ASN A 243 5.00 -1.66 -16.21
CA ASN A 243 5.73 -2.51 -15.26
C ASN A 243 7.03 -3.04 -15.88
N ALA A 244 8.15 -2.37 -15.58
CA ALA A 244 9.45 -2.74 -16.12
C ALA A 244 9.90 -4.16 -15.68
N GLU A 245 9.60 -4.56 -14.43
CA GLU A 245 9.97 -5.90 -13.93
C GLU A 245 9.28 -7.00 -14.71
N GLY A 246 8.01 -6.81 -15.08
CA GLY A 246 7.27 -7.74 -15.93
C GLY A 246 7.95 -7.97 -17.28
N TRP A 247 8.40 -6.90 -17.95
CA TRP A 247 9.12 -7.02 -19.23
C TRP A 247 10.49 -7.66 -19.08
N PHE A 248 11.20 -7.39 -17.99
CA PHE A 248 12.47 -8.02 -17.66
C PHE A 248 12.32 -9.55 -17.53
N ASP A 249 11.40 -9.99 -16.70
CA ASP A 249 11.15 -11.40 -16.46
C ASP A 249 10.60 -12.11 -17.70
N LEU A 250 9.71 -11.49 -18.47
CA LEU A 250 9.19 -12.00 -19.72
C LEU A 250 10.32 -12.21 -20.75
N GLY A 251 11.26 -11.27 -20.84
CA GLY A 251 12.42 -11.40 -21.70
C GLY A 251 13.26 -12.64 -21.39
N PHE A 252 13.51 -12.91 -20.10
CA PHE A 252 14.22 -14.13 -19.69
C PHE A 252 13.41 -15.41 -19.95
N MET A 253 12.08 -15.38 -19.81
CA MET A 253 11.24 -16.53 -20.13
C MET A 253 11.24 -16.84 -21.62
N TYR A 254 11.13 -15.84 -22.50
CA TYR A 254 11.26 -16.02 -23.93
C TYR A 254 12.64 -16.55 -24.34
N LYS A 255 13.74 -16.02 -23.71
CA LYS A 255 15.08 -16.54 -23.96
C LYS A 255 15.20 -18.01 -23.57
N GLN A 256 14.64 -18.40 -22.43
CA GLN A 256 14.65 -19.80 -21.96
C GLN A 256 13.84 -20.70 -22.89
N ASP A 257 12.80 -20.18 -23.53
CA ASP A 257 11.99 -20.88 -24.55
C ASP A 257 12.56 -20.74 -25.98
N HIS A 258 13.78 -20.25 -26.11
CA HIS A 258 14.47 -20.06 -27.42
C HIS A 258 13.74 -19.08 -28.39
N GLN A 259 12.84 -18.24 -27.90
CA GLN A 259 12.15 -17.23 -28.69
C GLN A 259 12.94 -15.88 -28.68
N ASN A 260 14.15 -15.91 -29.28
CA ASN A 260 15.11 -14.80 -29.16
C ASN A 260 14.57 -13.45 -29.63
N ASP A 261 13.81 -13.40 -30.74
CA ASP A 261 13.25 -12.14 -31.25
C ASP A 261 12.28 -11.49 -30.23
N LYS A 262 11.43 -12.31 -29.61
CA LYS A 262 10.51 -11.83 -28.56
C LYS A 262 11.26 -11.44 -27.28
N ALA A 263 12.32 -12.18 -26.93
CA ALA A 263 13.17 -11.83 -25.79
C ALA A 263 13.80 -10.45 -25.99
N ILE A 264 14.39 -10.19 -27.17
CA ILE A 264 14.97 -8.89 -27.53
C ILE A 264 13.93 -7.77 -27.44
N ALA A 265 12.72 -8.01 -27.98
CA ALA A 265 11.63 -7.03 -27.92
C ALA A 265 11.23 -6.69 -26.47
N ALA A 266 11.06 -7.70 -25.61
CA ALA A 266 10.71 -7.52 -24.20
C ALA A 266 11.84 -6.80 -23.43
N PHE A 267 13.09 -7.17 -23.64
CA PHE A 267 14.24 -6.51 -23.04
C PHE A 267 14.39 -5.06 -23.49
N ASN A 268 14.15 -4.74 -24.75
CA ASN A 268 14.14 -3.37 -25.22
C ASN A 268 13.03 -2.55 -24.54
N LYS A 269 11.87 -3.15 -24.30
CA LYS A 269 10.78 -2.49 -23.55
C LYS A 269 11.17 -2.22 -22.10
N TYR A 270 11.84 -3.18 -21.44
CA TYR A 270 12.42 -2.95 -20.11
C TYR A 270 13.41 -1.77 -20.11
N LEU A 271 14.34 -1.71 -21.10
CA LEU A 271 15.31 -0.62 -21.20
C LEU A 271 14.65 0.74 -21.39
N GLU A 272 13.58 0.83 -22.19
CA GLU A 272 12.80 2.07 -22.35
C GLU A 272 12.20 2.57 -21.01
N LEU A 273 11.60 1.64 -20.24
CA LEU A 273 10.90 1.95 -19.00
C LEU A 273 11.83 2.24 -17.82
N ASN A 274 13.03 1.64 -17.85
CA ASN A 274 13.99 1.68 -16.73
C ASN A 274 15.16 2.65 -16.94
N ARG A 275 15.07 3.56 -17.92
CA ARG A 275 16.14 4.51 -18.24
C ARG A 275 16.63 5.27 -17.01
N GLY A 276 17.94 5.15 -16.72
CA GLY A 276 18.61 5.86 -15.65
C GLY A 276 18.21 5.45 -14.22
N LYS A 277 17.41 4.39 -14.06
CA LYS A 277 16.93 3.95 -12.73
C LYS A 277 17.75 2.81 -12.15
N ASP A 278 18.16 1.84 -12.99
CA ASP A 278 18.92 0.65 -12.59
C ASP A 278 20.02 0.36 -13.63
N SER A 279 21.23 0.84 -13.39
CA SER A 279 22.35 0.64 -14.30
C SER A 279 22.83 -0.82 -14.39
N GLY A 280 22.68 -1.61 -13.32
CA GLY A 280 23.07 -3.02 -13.28
C GLY A 280 22.15 -3.89 -14.11
N GLY A 281 20.85 -3.73 -13.94
CA GLY A 281 19.85 -4.42 -14.73
C GLY A 281 19.90 -4.03 -16.20
N GLN A 282 20.10 -2.75 -16.52
CA GLN A 282 20.27 -2.26 -17.89
C GLN A 282 21.45 -2.94 -18.58
N LYS A 283 22.65 -2.91 -17.97
CA LYS A 283 23.84 -3.54 -18.54
C LYS A 283 23.64 -5.03 -18.77
N ARG A 284 23.06 -5.74 -17.81
CA ARG A 284 22.75 -7.17 -17.97
C ARG A 284 21.85 -7.42 -19.17
N VAL A 285 20.81 -6.64 -19.36
CA VAL A 285 19.88 -6.79 -20.47
C VAL A 285 20.54 -6.42 -21.81
N GLU A 286 21.38 -5.38 -21.86
CA GLU A 286 22.16 -5.04 -23.05
C GLU A 286 23.10 -6.18 -23.48
N ASP A 287 23.78 -6.79 -22.51
CA ASP A 287 24.66 -7.94 -22.76
C ASP A 287 23.85 -9.15 -23.28
N GLU A 288 22.65 -9.39 -22.73
CA GLU A 288 21.75 -10.46 -23.19
C GLU A 288 21.25 -10.24 -24.62
N ILE A 289 20.84 -9.00 -24.94
CA ILE A 289 20.43 -8.64 -26.32
C ILE A 289 21.59 -8.84 -27.29
N GLY A 290 22.79 -8.40 -26.93
CA GLY A 290 24.01 -8.57 -27.75
C GLY A 290 24.34 -10.05 -27.98
N ALA A 291 24.23 -10.88 -26.94
CA ALA A 291 24.45 -12.32 -27.03
C ALA A 291 23.47 -13.05 -27.97
N MET A 292 22.25 -12.51 -28.12
CA MET A 292 21.24 -13.00 -29.05
C MET A 292 21.35 -12.37 -30.46
N GLY A 293 22.37 -11.53 -30.73
CA GLY A 293 22.57 -10.86 -32.02
C GLY A 293 21.68 -9.62 -32.23
N GLY A 294 21.00 -9.17 -31.21
CA GLY A 294 20.14 -7.97 -31.27
C GLY A 294 20.89 -6.66 -31.01
N THR A 295 20.17 -5.57 -31.20
CA THR A 295 20.68 -4.21 -30.88
C THR A 295 19.88 -3.62 -29.73
N PRO A 296 20.53 -3.27 -28.59
CA PRO A 296 19.85 -2.60 -27.49
C PRO A 296 19.37 -1.22 -27.89
N VAL A 297 18.20 -0.79 -27.37
CA VAL A 297 17.73 0.59 -27.46
C VAL A 297 18.61 1.45 -26.55
N THR A 298 19.68 2.04 -27.13
CA THR A 298 20.61 2.92 -26.41
C THR A 298 20.13 4.36 -26.48
N ASP A 299 20.56 5.19 -25.49
CA ASP A 299 20.33 6.63 -25.43
C ASP A 299 21.07 7.41 -26.53
N LYS A 300 21.00 7.04 -27.79
CA LYS A 300 21.42 7.96 -28.83
C LYS A 300 20.42 9.11 -28.87
N LYS A 301 20.78 10.25 -28.24
CA LYS A 301 20.18 11.54 -28.61
C LYS A 301 20.06 11.57 -30.12
N PRO A 302 18.90 11.97 -30.69
CA PRO A 302 18.76 12.07 -32.14
C PRO A 302 19.93 12.93 -32.63
N GLY A 303 20.79 12.31 -33.44
CA GLY A 303 21.98 12.97 -33.97
C GLY A 303 21.56 14.27 -34.60
N LYS A 304 22.22 15.36 -34.24
CA LYS A 304 22.09 16.64 -34.95
C LYS A 304 22.23 16.34 -36.44
N SER A 305 21.16 16.58 -37.20
CA SER A 305 21.21 16.53 -38.69
C SER A 305 22.46 17.23 -39.16
N PRO A 306 23.23 16.65 -40.10
CA PRO A 306 24.41 17.32 -40.63
C PRO A 306 23.98 18.66 -41.19
N ALA A 307 24.62 19.73 -40.70
CA ALA A 307 24.40 21.09 -41.16
C ALA A 307 24.53 21.12 -42.70
N LYS A 308 23.47 21.54 -43.40
CA LYS A 308 23.53 21.81 -44.85
C LYS A 308 24.70 22.77 -45.10
N LYS A 309 25.73 22.23 -45.78
CA LYS A 309 26.79 23.10 -46.33
C LYS A 309 26.15 24.07 -47.30
N THR A 310 26.11 25.34 -46.92
CA THR A 310 25.76 26.45 -47.83
C THR A 310 26.81 26.48 -48.89
N ALA A 311 26.39 26.35 -50.16
CA ALA A 311 27.23 26.55 -51.32
C ALA A 311 27.69 28.00 -51.42
N PRO A 312 28.94 28.28 -51.88
CA PRO A 312 29.40 29.63 -52.02
C PRO A 312 28.65 30.32 -53.17
N LYS A 313 28.13 31.52 -52.88
CA LYS A 313 27.62 32.41 -53.93
C LYS A 313 28.78 32.89 -54.79
N LYS A 314 28.65 32.70 -56.12
CA LYS A 314 29.42 33.45 -57.13
C LYS A 314 28.79 34.81 -57.32
#